data_52427fa9695fb61ad2d70e6012202f01
#
_entry.id   52427fa9695fb61ad2d70e6012202f01
#
_cell.length_a   1.000
_cell.length_b   1.000
_cell.length_c   1.000
_cell.angle_alpha   90.00
_cell.angle_beta   90.00
_cell.angle_gamma   90.00
#
_symmetry.space_group_name_H-M   'P 1'
#
loop_
_entity.id
_entity.type
_entity.pdbx_description
1 polymer ?
#
loop_
_entity_poly.entity_id
_entity_poly.type
_entity_poly.pdbx_seq_one_letter_code
_entity_poly.pdbx_strand_id
1 'polypeptide(L)'
;MAFFLALDVGGTKTDYLLADESGVLCRARTGTIKRMRADASSAAANLDQALAELTAKSGVSMQAITRTCIGTAGETVPLVTDWLRQAFSVRVSGELLLLGDVEIALDAAFHGRLGVLAIAGTGSNVAGRRPDGSIVTAGGWGPELADQGSGHRIGHEGLRAAFLARDEGRPTRLIDAVLAFWQLPSIELLVEAANARPAPDFSRLTEVILDCARQGDAVANEVLRRQGEELAGLVRLVVRRVHAASVAASSSGKAELPSVAFTGSIMEKVAPVREALVTDVRSEFPTIHVREGVVDPLLGALWRAQNPALPSRQGC
;
A
#
# COMPACT_ATOMS: atom_id res chain seq x y z
N MET A 1 -17.33 24.12 14.96
CA MET A 1 -17.08 23.29 13.76
C MET A 1 -15.63 22.88 13.80
N ALA A 2 -15.35 21.59 13.86
CA ALA A 2 -13.98 21.07 13.89
C ALA A 2 -13.50 20.79 12.47
N PHE A 3 -12.22 21.11 12.18
CA PHE A 3 -11.59 20.80 10.90
C PHE A 3 -10.48 19.77 11.10
N PHE A 4 -10.37 18.85 10.16
CA PHE A 4 -9.46 17.72 10.21
C PHE A 4 -8.60 17.67 8.94
N LEU A 5 -7.28 17.51 9.12
CA LEU A 5 -6.34 17.35 8.05
C LEU A 5 -5.78 15.93 8.07
N ALA A 6 -5.86 15.21 6.96
CA ALA A 6 -5.35 13.86 6.81
C ALA A 6 -4.29 13.80 5.73
N LEU A 7 -3.21 13.04 5.96
CA LEU A 7 -2.13 12.84 5.01
C LEU A 7 -1.75 11.36 4.88
N ASP A 8 -1.48 10.96 3.64
CA ASP A 8 -0.76 9.72 3.31
C ASP A 8 0.59 10.09 2.66
N VAL A 9 1.68 9.90 3.42
CA VAL A 9 3.03 10.32 3.02
C VAL A 9 3.79 9.16 2.43
N GLY A 10 3.66 8.99 1.12
CA GLY A 10 4.37 7.98 0.35
C GLY A 10 5.81 8.37 -0.01
N GLY A 11 6.53 7.44 -0.65
CA GLY A 11 7.93 7.66 -1.04
C GLY A 11 8.12 8.62 -2.23
N THR A 12 7.12 8.77 -3.08
CA THR A 12 7.18 9.58 -4.31
C THR A 12 6.27 10.80 -4.25
N LYS A 13 5.13 10.67 -3.60
CA LYS A 13 4.08 11.67 -3.50
C LYS A 13 3.49 11.70 -2.09
N THR A 14 2.82 12.80 -1.77
CA THR A 14 1.99 12.94 -0.57
C THR A 14 0.59 13.34 -0.99
N ASP A 15 -0.40 12.62 -0.51
CA ASP A 15 -1.82 12.91 -0.66
C ASP A 15 -2.35 13.60 0.61
N TYR A 16 -3.18 14.63 0.42
CA TYR A 16 -3.76 15.43 1.48
C TYR A 16 -5.28 15.49 1.35
N LEU A 17 -5.97 15.53 2.48
CA LEU A 17 -7.40 15.66 2.55
C LEU A 17 -7.78 16.58 3.70
N LEU A 18 -8.57 17.59 3.42
CA LEU A 18 -9.19 18.48 4.41
C LEU A 18 -10.67 18.15 4.53
N ALA A 19 -11.15 18.02 5.74
CA ALA A 19 -12.55 17.70 6.06
C ALA A 19 -13.04 18.50 7.26
N ASP A 20 -14.34 18.57 7.41
CA ASP A 20 -15.02 18.98 8.63
C ASP A 20 -15.89 17.84 9.20
N GLU A 21 -16.78 18.14 10.12
CA GLU A 21 -17.72 17.18 10.71
C GLU A 21 -18.78 16.68 9.71
N SER A 22 -19.02 17.42 8.62
CA SER A 22 -20.00 17.06 7.58
C SER A 22 -19.41 16.21 6.46
N GLY A 23 -18.09 16.25 6.28
CA GLY A 23 -17.41 15.43 5.26
C GLY A 23 -16.16 16.08 4.67
N VAL A 24 -15.73 15.54 3.54
CA VAL A 24 -14.54 15.98 2.81
C VAL A 24 -14.80 17.30 2.10
N LEU A 25 -13.99 18.30 2.39
CA LEU A 25 -14.05 19.62 1.75
C LEU A 25 -13.22 19.68 0.47
N CYS A 26 -11.95 19.25 0.54
CA CYS A 26 -11.06 19.23 -0.63
C CYS A 26 -9.89 18.27 -0.45
N ARG A 27 -9.19 18.03 -1.57
CA ARG A 27 -7.96 17.22 -1.63
C ARG A 27 -6.87 17.99 -2.36
N ALA A 28 -5.62 17.70 -2.01
CA ALA A 28 -4.41 18.14 -2.71
C ALA A 28 -3.42 16.98 -2.84
N ARG A 29 -2.46 17.11 -3.77
CA ARG A 29 -1.37 16.17 -3.97
C ARG A 29 -0.13 16.92 -4.39
N THR A 30 1.00 16.59 -3.77
CA THR A 30 2.32 17.16 -4.13
C THR A 30 3.37 16.07 -4.25
N GLY A 31 4.60 16.45 -4.55
CA GLY A 31 5.77 15.60 -4.35
C GLY A 31 5.87 15.15 -2.88
N THR A 32 6.68 14.15 -2.63
CA THR A 32 6.82 13.60 -1.27
C THR A 32 7.39 14.62 -0.29
N ILE A 33 6.87 14.58 0.94
CA ILE A 33 7.44 15.28 2.11
C ILE A 33 8.25 14.33 3.01
N LYS A 34 8.46 13.08 2.59
CA LYS A 34 9.20 12.06 3.34
C LYS A 34 10.69 12.35 3.31
N ARG A 35 11.29 12.68 4.46
CA ARG A 35 12.70 13.09 4.60
C ARG A 35 13.73 12.03 4.18
N MET A 36 13.34 10.77 4.08
CA MET A 36 14.18 9.71 3.53
C MET A 36 14.24 9.73 1.98
N ARG A 37 13.42 10.54 1.31
CA ARG A 37 13.25 10.58 -0.15
C ARG A 37 13.36 11.97 -0.74
N ALA A 38 13.21 13.02 0.06
CA ALA A 38 13.35 14.41 -0.33
C ALA A 38 14.24 15.15 0.66
N ASP A 39 15.02 16.13 0.19
CA ASP A 39 15.72 17.06 1.06
C ASP A 39 14.76 17.98 1.83
N ALA A 40 15.27 18.70 2.85
CA ALA A 40 14.41 19.52 3.72
C ALA A 40 13.70 20.65 2.97
N SER A 41 14.37 21.28 2.02
CA SER A 41 13.84 22.40 1.25
C SER A 41 12.72 21.95 0.31
N SER A 42 12.96 20.88 -0.45
CA SER A 42 11.95 20.29 -1.33
C SER A 42 10.74 19.78 -0.56
N ALA A 43 10.96 19.13 0.57
CA ALA A 43 9.86 18.64 1.42
C ALA A 43 9.03 19.80 2.00
N ALA A 44 9.69 20.90 2.44
CA ALA A 44 9.01 22.08 2.93
C ALA A 44 8.20 22.78 1.82
N ALA A 45 8.78 22.95 0.63
CA ALA A 45 8.09 23.55 -0.52
C ALA A 45 6.85 22.74 -0.93
N ASN A 46 6.95 21.40 -0.99
CA ASN A 46 5.83 20.52 -1.29
C ASN A 46 4.71 20.65 -0.23
N LEU A 47 5.06 20.75 1.05
CA LEU A 47 4.10 20.96 2.13
C LEU A 47 3.43 22.32 2.01
N ASP A 48 4.19 23.40 1.82
CA ASP A 48 3.67 24.75 1.70
C ASP A 48 2.72 24.88 0.50
N GLN A 49 3.07 24.27 -0.64
CA GLN A 49 2.21 24.20 -1.83
C GLN A 49 0.86 23.52 -1.51
N ALA A 50 0.88 22.36 -0.85
CA ALA A 50 -0.34 21.62 -0.52
C ALA A 50 -1.25 22.42 0.44
N LEU A 51 -0.67 23.01 1.50
CA LEU A 51 -1.44 23.79 2.49
C LEU A 51 -2.06 25.04 1.85
N ALA A 52 -1.32 25.73 0.97
CA ALA A 52 -1.84 26.85 0.20
C ALA A 52 -2.99 26.43 -0.73
N GLU A 53 -2.86 25.30 -1.43
CA GLU A 53 -3.90 24.76 -2.30
C GLU A 53 -5.17 24.40 -1.52
N LEU A 54 -5.02 23.73 -0.37
CA LEU A 54 -6.15 23.37 0.49
C LEU A 54 -6.88 24.62 1.02
N THR A 55 -6.11 25.63 1.48
CA THR A 55 -6.68 26.92 1.92
C THR A 55 -7.44 27.61 0.81
N ALA A 56 -6.85 27.69 -0.40
CA ALA A 56 -7.49 28.34 -1.54
C ALA A 56 -8.79 27.64 -1.98
N LYS A 57 -8.83 26.30 -1.91
CA LYS A 57 -10.01 25.50 -2.31
C LYS A 57 -11.14 25.54 -1.28
N SER A 58 -10.82 25.57 0.01
CA SER A 58 -11.80 25.41 1.08
C SER A 58 -12.17 26.74 1.78
N GLY A 59 -11.32 27.76 1.69
CA GLY A 59 -11.42 28.97 2.51
C GLY A 59 -11.04 28.76 3.98
N VAL A 60 -10.62 27.54 4.39
CA VAL A 60 -10.27 27.21 5.77
C VAL A 60 -8.82 27.60 6.05
N SER A 61 -8.59 28.36 7.12
CA SER A 61 -7.24 28.65 7.60
C SER A 61 -6.61 27.40 8.23
N MET A 62 -5.35 27.16 7.98
CA MET A 62 -4.59 26.08 8.66
C MET A 62 -4.49 26.28 10.17
N GLN A 63 -4.72 27.49 10.66
CA GLN A 63 -4.81 27.79 12.09
C GLN A 63 -6.15 27.37 12.73
N ALA A 64 -7.15 27.03 11.91
CA ALA A 64 -8.45 26.52 12.39
C ALA A 64 -8.49 24.99 12.49
N ILE A 65 -7.42 24.29 12.09
CA ILE A 65 -7.35 22.82 12.16
C ILE A 65 -7.36 22.37 13.62
N THR A 66 -8.28 21.45 13.91
CA THR A 66 -8.42 20.85 15.26
C THR A 66 -7.45 19.69 15.44
N ARG A 67 -7.29 18.86 14.39
CA ARG A 67 -6.39 17.72 14.42
C ARG A 67 -5.90 17.34 13.03
N THR A 68 -4.61 16.98 12.99
CA THR A 68 -3.96 16.42 11.81
C THR A 68 -3.56 14.96 12.08
N CYS A 69 -3.84 14.05 11.14
CA CYS A 69 -3.33 12.68 11.17
C CYS A 69 -2.45 12.44 9.94
N ILE A 70 -1.22 12.01 10.16
CA ILE A 70 -0.24 11.69 9.12
C ILE A 70 0.07 10.20 9.17
N GLY A 71 -0.18 9.48 8.09
CA GLY A 71 0.30 8.12 7.87
C GLY A 71 1.59 8.13 7.05
N THR A 72 2.62 7.42 7.51
CA THR A 72 3.89 7.29 6.79
C THR A 72 4.65 6.05 7.19
N ALA A 73 5.30 5.39 6.25
CA ALA A 73 6.32 4.40 6.60
C ALA A 73 7.54 5.10 7.23
N GLY A 74 8.07 4.53 8.31
CA GLY A 74 9.17 5.13 9.08
C GLY A 74 8.70 6.10 10.15
N GLU A 75 7.49 5.93 10.67
CA GLU A 75 6.89 6.66 11.78
C GLU A 75 7.67 6.54 13.11
N THR A 76 8.64 5.66 13.16
CA THR A 76 9.58 5.46 14.29
C THR A 76 10.98 6.05 14.01
N VAL A 77 11.23 6.56 12.80
CA VAL A 77 12.53 7.10 12.40
C VAL A 77 12.62 8.58 12.75
N PRO A 78 13.54 9.01 13.65
CA PRO A 78 13.64 10.41 14.10
C PRO A 78 13.77 11.42 12.95
N LEU A 79 14.55 11.10 11.92
CA LEU A 79 14.67 11.96 10.72
C LEU A 79 13.31 12.30 10.08
N VAL A 80 12.34 11.39 10.14
CA VAL A 80 10.99 11.57 9.59
C VAL A 80 10.11 12.27 10.61
N THR A 81 10.04 11.73 11.83
CA THR A 81 9.09 12.18 12.86
C THR A 81 9.41 13.56 13.37
N ASP A 82 10.69 13.88 13.65
CA ASP A 82 11.08 15.17 14.20
C ASP A 82 10.86 16.27 13.17
N TRP A 83 11.22 15.99 11.91
CA TRP A 83 10.95 16.95 10.85
C TRP A 83 9.46 17.20 10.64
N LEU A 84 8.62 16.15 10.60
CA LEU A 84 7.16 16.31 10.48
C LEU A 84 6.60 17.13 11.64
N ARG A 85 6.96 16.81 12.89
CA ARG A 85 6.52 17.58 14.07
C ARG A 85 6.91 19.05 13.98
N GLN A 86 8.17 19.33 13.63
CA GLN A 86 8.65 20.70 13.48
C GLN A 86 7.97 21.43 12.31
N ALA A 87 7.85 20.77 11.14
CA ALA A 87 7.26 21.39 9.95
C ALA A 87 5.78 21.74 10.15
N PHE A 88 5.02 20.88 10.85
CA PHE A 88 3.61 21.12 11.13
C PHE A 88 3.39 22.11 12.28
N SER A 89 4.19 22.10 13.34
CA SER A 89 4.02 23.00 14.49
C SER A 89 4.04 24.49 14.14
N VAL A 90 4.73 24.86 13.05
CA VAL A 90 4.83 26.26 12.60
C VAL A 90 3.81 26.61 11.50
N ARG A 91 3.06 25.65 10.97
CA ARG A 91 2.18 25.82 9.81
C ARG A 91 0.71 25.51 10.10
N VAL A 92 0.45 24.53 10.96
CA VAL A 92 -0.89 24.00 11.20
C VAL A 92 -1.13 23.94 12.70
N SER A 93 -2.28 24.44 13.16
CA SER A 93 -2.68 24.33 14.56
C SER A 93 -3.30 22.98 14.90
N GLY A 94 -3.58 22.77 16.18
CA GLY A 94 -4.25 21.58 16.68
C GLY A 94 -3.31 20.43 16.99
N GLU A 95 -3.90 19.28 17.31
CA GLU A 95 -3.18 18.06 17.67
C GLU A 95 -2.61 17.38 16.43
N LEU A 96 -1.38 16.86 16.52
CA LEU A 96 -0.72 16.09 15.46
C LEU A 96 -0.58 14.63 15.87
N LEU A 97 -1.22 13.73 15.11
CA LEU A 97 -1.07 12.28 15.20
C LEU A 97 -0.14 11.80 14.07
N LEU A 98 0.92 11.09 14.44
CA LEU A 98 1.81 10.40 13.50
C LEU A 98 1.62 8.90 13.63
N LEU A 99 1.22 8.24 12.55
CA LEU A 99 0.91 6.82 12.48
C LEU A 99 1.69 6.15 11.34
N GLY A 100 1.77 4.81 11.37
CA GLY A 100 2.25 4.03 10.24
C GLY A 100 1.28 4.08 9.05
N ASP A 101 1.82 4.02 7.82
CA ASP A 101 1.02 3.88 6.60
C ASP A 101 0.13 2.64 6.62
N VAL A 102 0.63 1.54 7.17
CA VAL A 102 -0.14 0.30 7.41
C VAL A 102 -1.29 0.54 8.39
N GLU A 103 -1.06 1.35 9.44
CA GLU A 103 -2.06 1.61 10.48
C GLU A 103 -3.24 2.41 9.92
N ILE A 104 -2.97 3.50 9.17
CA ILE A 104 -4.04 4.27 8.54
C ILE A 104 -4.79 3.46 7.47
N ALA A 105 -4.11 2.57 6.75
CA ALA A 105 -4.76 1.70 5.78
C ALA A 105 -5.68 0.65 6.44
N LEU A 106 -5.28 0.09 7.60
CA LEU A 106 -6.16 -0.76 8.43
C LEU A 106 -7.34 0.04 8.99
N ASP A 107 -7.14 1.30 9.38
CA ASP A 107 -8.23 2.16 9.86
C ASP A 107 -9.21 2.51 8.74
N ALA A 108 -8.73 2.71 7.50
CA ALA A 108 -9.59 2.87 6.33
C ALA A 108 -10.46 1.62 6.08
N ALA A 109 -9.88 0.43 6.29
CA ALA A 109 -10.60 -0.82 6.08
C ALA A 109 -11.57 -1.16 7.22
N PHE A 110 -11.18 -0.94 8.46
CA PHE A 110 -11.85 -1.59 9.60
C PHE A 110 -12.25 -0.63 10.72
N HIS A 111 -11.93 0.66 10.61
CA HIS A 111 -12.27 1.67 11.63
C HIS A 111 -11.87 1.21 13.05
N GLY A 112 -10.60 0.89 13.22
CA GLY A 112 -10.04 0.43 14.49
C GLY A 112 -10.39 -1.00 14.88
N ARG A 113 -11.33 -1.68 14.20
CA ARG A 113 -11.69 -3.06 14.48
C ARG A 113 -10.66 -4.04 13.93
N LEU A 114 -10.74 -5.29 14.38
CA LEU A 114 -9.92 -6.38 13.86
C LEU A 114 -10.20 -6.65 12.38
N GLY A 115 -9.17 -7.06 11.66
CA GLY A 115 -9.26 -7.40 10.25
C GLY A 115 -7.88 -7.62 9.65
N VAL A 116 -7.82 -8.06 8.41
CA VAL A 116 -6.59 -8.33 7.65
C VAL A 116 -6.60 -7.50 6.36
N LEU A 117 -5.50 -6.81 6.09
CA LEU A 117 -5.33 -5.97 4.92
C LEU A 117 -4.16 -6.50 4.08
N ALA A 118 -4.41 -6.83 2.83
CA ALA A 118 -3.37 -7.08 1.84
C ALA A 118 -3.06 -5.79 1.08
N ILE A 119 -1.81 -5.40 1.12
CA ILE A 119 -1.26 -4.20 0.49
C ILE A 119 -0.38 -4.65 -0.67
N ALA A 120 -0.70 -4.26 -1.90
CA ALA A 120 0.15 -4.54 -3.05
C ALA A 120 0.14 -3.38 -4.05
N GLY A 121 1.30 -2.78 -4.19
CA GLY A 121 1.66 -1.72 -5.13
C GLY A 121 3.01 -2.03 -5.75
N THR A 122 3.98 -1.08 -5.73
CA THR A 122 5.37 -1.35 -6.13
C THR A 122 5.98 -2.46 -5.29
N GLY A 123 5.79 -2.43 -3.97
CA GLY A 123 6.06 -3.51 -3.01
C GLY A 123 4.78 -4.13 -2.47
N SER A 124 4.88 -5.11 -1.57
CA SER A 124 3.73 -5.72 -0.91
C SER A 124 3.95 -5.98 0.58
N ASN A 125 2.84 -6.02 1.32
CA ASN A 125 2.81 -6.37 2.73
C ASN A 125 1.40 -6.87 3.09
N VAL A 126 1.29 -7.72 4.09
CA VAL A 126 0.01 -8.10 4.68
C VAL A 126 0.03 -7.76 6.16
N ALA A 127 -0.99 -7.06 6.63
CA ALA A 127 -1.12 -6.65 8.00
C ALA A 127 -2.47 -7.07 8.60
N GLY A 128 -2.48 -7.37 9.89
CA GLY A 128 -3.71 -7.70 10.60
C GLY A 128 -3.75 -7.04 11.97
N ARG A 129 -4.90 -6.49 12.35
CA ARG A 129 -5.13 -5.94 13.69
C ARG A 129 -5.76 -7.01 14.57
N ARG A 130 -5.19 -7.22 15.74
CA ARG A 130 -5.68 -8.13 16.77
C ARG A 130 -6.73 -7.45 17.68
N PRO A 131 -7.46 -8.23 18.52
CA PRO A 131 -8.44 -7.67 19.46
C PRO A 131 -7.85 -6.68 20.46
N ASP A 132 -6.57 -6.84 20.84
CA ASP A 132 -5.85 -5.94 21.74
C ASP A 132 -5.34 -4.65 21.04
N GLY A 133 -5.65 -4.47 19.75
CA GLY A 133 -5.20 -3.35 18.93
C GLY A 133 -3.81 -3.53 18.33
N SER A 134 -3.03 -4.52 18.74
CA SER A 134 -1.70 -4.79 18.18
C SER A 134 -1.78 -5.21 16.71
N ILE A 135 -0.75 -4.85 15.94
CA ILE A 135 -0.67 -5.17 14.51
C ILE A 135 0.37 -6.27 14.30
N VAL A 136 -0.03 -7.29 13.53
CA VAL A 136 0.88 -8.34 13.03
C VAL A 136 1.06 -8.17 11.54
N THR A 137 2.25 -8.46 11.03
CA THR A 137 2.57 -8.33 9.61
C THR A 137 3.18 -9.61 9.05
N ALA A 138 3.11 -9.77 7.73
CA ALA A 138 3.82 -10.79 6.97
C ALA A 138 4.22 -10.20 5.61
N GLY A 139 5.45 -10.47 5.16
CA GLY A 139 6.04 -9.83 3.99
C GLY A 139 6.58 -8.43 4.30
N GLY A 140 6.74 -7.60 3.25
CA GLY A 140 7.24 -6.23 3.40
C GLY A 140 8.73 -6.11 3.68
N TRP A 141 9.52 -7.14 3.35
CA TRP A 141 10.97 -7.17 3.57
C TRP A 141 11.78 -6.60 2.39
N GLY A 142 11.08 -6.05 1.40
CA GLY A 142 11.67 -5.50 0.18
C GLY A 142 11.86 -6.53 -0.94
N PRO A 143 12.19 -6.05 -2.15
CA PRO A 143 12.14 -6.85 -3.37
C PRO A 143 13.10 -8.01 -3.41
N GLU A 144 14.24 -7.92 -2.72
CA GLU A 144 15.26 -8.98 -2.68
C GLU A 144 14.88 -10.15 -1.76
N LEU A 145 14.06 -9.92 -0.75
CA LEU A 145 13.75 -10.93 0.29
C LEU A 145 12.30 -11.42 0.26
N ALA A 146 11.38 -10.57 -0.21
CA ALA A 146 9.95 -10.84 -0.15
C ALA A 146 9.20 -10.18 -1.31
N ASP A 147 8.11 -9.42 -1.03
CA ASP A 147 7.27 -8.69 -1.96
C ASP A 147 6.41 -9.57 -2.88
N GLN A 148 5.95 -10.72 -2.39
CA GLN A 148 5.03 -11.61 -3.11
C GLN A 148 3.79 -10.84 -3.59
N GLY A 149 3.47 -10.95 -4.89
CA GLY A 149 2.32 -10.27 -5.50
C GLY A 149 2.48 -8.78 -5.72
N SER A 150 3.66 -8.19 -5.46
CA SER A 150 3.97 -6.80 -5.77
C SER A 150 4.19 -6.58 -7.27
N GLY A 151 4.08 -5.31 -7.70
CA GLY A 151 4.41 -4.93 -9.08
C GLY A 151 5.86 -5.26 -9.44
N HIS A 152 6.80 -5.02 -8.51
CA HIS A 152 8.21 -5.40 -8.71
C HIS A 152 8.34 -6.90 -8.95
N ARG A 153 7.72 -7.73 -8.09
CA ARG A 153 7.80 -9.18 -8.20
C ARG A 153 7.12 -9.70 -9.46
N ILE A 154 5.95 -9.15 -9.81
CA ILE A 154 5.25 -9.48 -11.07
C ILE A 154 6.16 -9.22 -12.27
N GLY A 155 6.75 -8.01 -12.34
CA GLY A 155 7.64 -7.63 -13.45
C GLY A 155 8.88 -8.51 -13.56
N HIS A 156 9.55 -8.75 -12.44
CA HIS A 156 10.73 -9.58 -12.38
C HIS A 156 10.45 -11.05 -12.76
N GLU A 157 9.40 -11.65 -12.16
CA GLU A 157 9.01 -13.04 -12.47
C GLU A 157 8.43 -13.18 -13.88
N GLY A 158 7.75 -12.15 -14.40
CA GLY A 158 7.31 -12.11 -15.79
C GLY A 158 8.47 -12.19 -16.77
N LEU A 159 9.53 -11.44 -16.53
CA LEU A 159 10.72 -11.50 -17.37
C LEU A 159 11.44 -12.86 -17.25
N ARG A 160 11.58 -13.40 -16.03
CA ARG A 160 12.14 -14.75 -15.81
C ARG A 160 11.34 -15.83 -16.55
N ALA A 161 10.01 -15.79 -16.42
CA ALA A 161 9.12 -16.74 -17.08
C ALA A 161 9.19 -16.64 -18.61
N ALA A 162 9.37 -15.43 -19.16
CA ALA A 162 9.54 -15.20 -20.59
C ALA A 162 10.80 -15.88 -21.14
N PHE A 163 11.94 -15.75 -20.44
CA PHE A 163 13.19 -16.41 -20.83
C PHE A 163 13.10 -17.94 -20.69
N LEU A 164 12.49 -18.44 -19.59
CA LEU A 164 12.28 -19.88 -19.43
C LEU A 164 11.39 -20.44 -20.55
N ALA A 165 10.30 -19.75 -20.89
CA ALA A 165 9.42 -20.17 -22.00
C ALA A 165 10.16 -20.21 -23.33
N ARG A 166 11.07 -19.25 -23.60
CA ARG A 166 11.95 -19.26 -24.77
C ARG A 166 12.84 -20.50 -24.79
N ASP A 167 13.51 -20.81 -23.68
CA ASP A 167 14.41 -21.97 -23.59
C ASP A 167 13.66 -23.30 -23.77
N GLU A 168 12.41 -23.36 -23.30
CA GLU A 168 11.51 -24.49 -23.45
C GLU A 168 10.78 -24.56 -24.82
N GLY A 169 10.96 -23.55 -25.67
CA GLY A 169 10.24 -23.44 -26.95
C GLY A 169 8.74 -23.21 -26.83
N ARG A 170 8.28 -22.70 -25.68
CA ARG A 170 6.88 -22.32 -25.47
C ARG A 170 6.59 -20.91 -26.03
N PRO A 171 5.48 -20.74 -26.77
CA PRO A 171 5.14 -19.43 -27.32
C PRO A 171 4.79 -18.44 -26.21
N THR A 172 5.37 -17.22 -26.28
CA THR A 172 5.03 -16.08 -25.45
C THR A 172 5.32 -14.76 -26.18
N ARG A 173 4.55 -13.74 -25.90
CA ARG A 173 4.74 -12.38 -26.42
C ARG A 173 5.58 -11.52 -25.48
N LEU A 174 5.90 -12.00 -24.28
CA LEU A 174 6.50 -11.19 -23.21
C LEU A 174 7.85 -10.60 -23.61
N ILE A 175 8.73 -11.34 -24.30
CA ILE A 175 10.04 -10.83 -24.70
C ILE A 175 9.88 -9.64 -25.63
N ASP A 176 9.09 -9.80 -26.70
CA ASP A 176 8.88 -8.73 -27.69
C ASP A 176 8.18 -7.51 -27.05
N ALA A 177 7.22 -7.75 -26.16
CA ALA A 177 6.52 -6.67 -25.45
C ALA A 177 7.46 -5.89 -24.51
N VAL A 178 8.36 -6.57 -23.79
CA VAL A 178 9.35 -5.90 -22.92
C VAL A 178 10.41 -5.17 -23.74
N LEU A 179 10.89 -5.74 -24.85
CA LEU A 179 11.81 -5.06 -25.77
C LEU A 179 11.18 -3.75 -26.28
N ALA A 180 9.92 -3.81 -26.72
CA ALA A 180 9.21 -2.63 -27.19
C ALA A 180 9.02 -1.58 -26.07
N PHE A 181 8.65 -2.01 -24.86
CA PHE A 181 8.42 -1.12 -23.72
C PHE A 181 9.70 -0.41 -23.23
N TRP A 182 10.83 -1.14 -23.18
CA TRP A 182 12.13 -0.56 -22.81
C TRP A 182 12.87 0.05 -24.01
N GLN A 183 12.28 -0.02 -25.21
CA GLN A 183 12.87 0.50 -26.47
C GLN A 183 14.24 -0.11 -26.76
N LEU A 184 14.37 -1.42 -26.56
CA LEU A 184 15.61 -2.17 -26.77
C LEU A 184 15.54 -2.96 -28.09
N PRO A 185 16.59 -2.89 -28.94
CA PRO A 185 16.58 -3.49 -30.26
C PRO A 185 16.89 -5.00 -30.27
N SER A 186 17.39 -5.55 -29.15
CA SER A 186 17.81 -6.95 -29.11
C SER A 186 17.68 -7.58 -27.72
N ILE A 187 17.67 -8.90 -27.68
CA ILE A 187 17.61 -9.69 -26.43
C ILE A 187 18.89 -9.50 -25.61
N GLU A 188 20.03 -9.35 -26.25
CA GLU A 188 21.32 -9.14 -25.57
C GLU A 188 21.27 -7.84 -24.73
N LEU A 189 20.74 -6.76 -25.32
CA LEU A 189 20.55 -5.50 -24.61
C LEU A 189 19.47 -5.58 -23.53
N LEU A 190 18.44 -6.41 -23.72
CA LEU A 190 17.48 -6.71 -22.68
C LEU A 190 18.12 -7.40 -21.47
N VAL A 191 18.99 -8.38 -21.71
CA VAL A 191 19.75 -9.08 -20.67
C VAL A 191 20.67 -8.09 -19.93
N GLU A 192 21.36 -7.23 -20.65
CA GLU A 192 22.22 -6.20 -20.08
C GLU A 192 21.39 -5.25 -19.19
N ALA A 193 20.29 -4.72 -19.70
CA ALA A 193 19.41 -3.79 -18.98
C ALA A 193 18.80 -4.44 -17.71
N ALA A 194 18.37 -5.69 -17.79
CA ALA A 194 17.77 -6.42 -16.66
C ALA A 194 18.82 -6.71 -15.54
N ASN A 195 20.08 -6.83 -15.88
CA ASN A 195 21.18 -7.08 -14.93
C ASN A 195 21.96 -5.80 -14.54
N ALA A 196 21.52 -4.63 -14.98
CA ALA A 196 22.17 -3.37 -14.68
C ALA A 196 22.21 -3.06 -13.17
N ARG A 197 23.15 -2.19 -12.77
CA ARG A 197 23.21 -1.66 -11.40
C ARG A 197 23.28 -0.12 -11.47
N PRO A 198 22.32 0.59 -10.83
CA PRO A 198 21.19 0.07 -10.05
C PRO A 198 20.23 -0.76 -10.91
N ALA A 199 19.50 -1.69 -10.27
CA ALA A 199 18.52 -2.52 -10.96
C ALA A 199 17.38 -1.66 -11.56
N PRO A 200 16.83 -2.03 -12.73
CA PRO A 200 15.71 -1.31 -13.31
C PRO A 200 14.46 -1.45 -12.44
N ASP A 201 13.53 -0.51 -12.60
CA ASP A 201 12.23 -0.58 -11.95
C ASP A 201 11.33 -1.63 -12.66
N PHE A 202 11.43 -2.87 -12.21
CA PHE A 202 10.62 -3.97 -12.73
C PHE A 202 9.12 -3.76 -12.51
N SER A 203 8.70 -2.95 -11.54
CA SER A 203 7.26 -2.73 -11.29
C SER A 203 6.54 -2.12 -12.50
N ARG A 204 7.26 -1.41 -13.35
CA ARG A 204 6.76 -0.83 -14.60
C ARG A 204 6.39 -1.89 -15.65
N LEU A 205 6.91 -3.11 -15.55
CA LEU A 205 6.56 -4.22 -16.44
C LEU A 205 5.20 -4.86 -16.11
N THR A 206 4.60 -4.54 -14.96
CA THR A 206 3.30 -5.11 -14.57
C THR A 206 2.22 -4.86 -15.63
N GLU A 207 2.15 -3.66 -16.18
CA GLU A 207 1.16 -3.32 -17.21
C GLU A 207 1.42 -4.08 -18.51
N VAL A 208 2.69 -4.25 -18.89
CA VAL A 208 3.10 -5.04 -20.06
C VAL A 208 2.67 -6.50 -19.93
N ILE A 209 2.91 -7.10 -18.74
CA ILE A 209 2.53 -8.48 -18.45
C ILE A 209 1.01 -8.63 -18.46
N LEU A 210 0.29 -7.69 -17.84
CA LEU A 210 -1.17 -7.67 -17.81
C LEU A 210 -1.76 -7.58 -19.23
N ASP A 211 -1.17 -6.77 -20.11
CA ASP A 211 -1.64 -6.62 -21.48
C ASP A 211 -1.36 -7.89 -22.32
N CYS A 212 -0.21 -8.54 -22.13
CA CYS A 212 0.05 -9.86 -22.73
C CYS A 212 -0.96 -10.90 -22.24
N ALA A 213 -1.26 -10.93 -20.94
CA ALA A 213 -2.25 -11.84 -20.35
C ALA A 213 -3.65 -11.62 -20.94
N ARG A 214 -4.09 -10.37 -21.09
CA ARG A 214 -5.37 -9.98 -21.72
C ARG A 214 -5.45 -10.44 -23.18
N GLN A 215 -4.31 -10.53 -23.89
CA GLN A 215 -4.21 -11.02 -25.24
C GLN A 215 -4.08 -12.55 -25.32
N GLY A 216 -4.28 -13.27 -24.21
CA GLY A 216 -4.30 -14.71 -24.14
C GLY A 216 -2.92 -15.37 -23.98
N ASP A 217 -1.87 -14.61 -23.64
CA ASP A 217 -0.55 -15.20 -23.36
C ASP A 217 -0.59 -16.08 -22.11
N ALA A 218 -0.37 -17.38 -22.30
CA ALA A 218 -0.46 -18.36 -21.23
C ALA A 218 0.63 -18.18 -20.16
N VAL A 219 1.84 -17.74 -20.55
CA VAL A 219 2.96 -17.50 -19.63
C VAL A 219 2.66 -16.30 -18.75
N ALA A 220 2.15 -15.21 -19.33
CA ALA A 220 1.75 -14.02 -18.59
C ALA A 220 0.60 -14.31 -17.61
N ASN A 221 -0.42 -15.06 -18.03
CA ASN A 221 -1.52 -15.48 -17.17
C ASN A 221 -1.03 -16.32 -15.98
N GLU A 222 -0.13 -17.25 -16.21
CA GLU A 222 0.45 -18.11 -15.17
C GLU A 222 1.24 -17.29 -14.14
N VAL A 223 2.02 -16.30 -14.59
CA VAL A 223 2.76 -15.39 -13.70
C VAL A 223 1.80 -14.63 -12.79
N LEU A 224 0.75 -14.01 -13.35
CA LEU A 224 -0.21 -13.24 -12.55
C LEU A 224 -0.96 -14.11 -11.54
N ARG A 225 -1.39 -15.31 -11.97
CA ARG A 225 -2.06 -16.28 -11.09
C ARG A 225 -1.16 -16.66 -9.91
N ARG A 226 0.09 -17.07 -10.21
CA ARG A 226 1.06 -17.49 -9.19
C ARG A 226 1.38 -16.38 -8.21
N GLN A 227 1.51 -15.14 -8.68
CA GLN A 227 1.76 -13.99 -7.79
C GLN A 227 0.57 -13.72 -6.85
N GLY A 228 -0.66 -13.95 -7.30
CA GLY A 228 -1.84 -13.90 -6.44
C GLY A 228 -1.83 -15.00 -5.37
N GLU A 229 -1.46 -16.23 -5.73
CA GLU A 229 -1.36 -17.37 -4.80
C GLU A 229 -0.23 -17.19 -3.76
N GLU A 230 0.93 -16.67 -4.19
CA GLU A 230 2.04 -16.37 -3.27
C GLU A 230 1.62 -15.30 -2.23
N LEU A 231 0.92 -14.25 -2.66
CA LEU A 231 0.39 -13.24 -1.75
C LEU A 231 -0.71 -13.81 -0.83
N ALA A 232 -1.55 -14.70 -1.35
CA ALA A 232 -2.57 -15.39 -0.57
C ALA A 232 -1.96 -16.20 0.59
N GLY A 233 -0.79 -16.80 0.39
CA GLY A 233 -0.05 -17.48 1.44
C GLY A 233 0.24 -16.58 2.65
N LEU A 234 0.62 -15.32 2.40
CA LEU A 234 0.83 -14.32 3.45
C LEU A 234 -0.49 -13.90 4.12
N VAL A 235 -1.55 -13.73 3.33
CA VAL A 235 -2.90 -13.41 3.85
C VAL A 235 -3.37 -14.53 4.78
N ARG A 236 -3.29 -15.79 4.37
CA ARG A 236 -3.67 -16.94 5.23
C ARG A 236 -2.88 -16.96 6.54
N LEU A 237 -1.57 -16.70 6.48
CA LEU A 237 -0.73 -16.62 7.66
C LEU A 237 -1.22 -15.57 8.65
N VAL A 238 -1.54 -14.36 8.16
CA VAL A 238 -2.01 -13.26 9.02
C VAL A 238 -3.44 -13.54 9.52
N VAL A 239 -4.34 -14.09 8.68
CA VAL A 239 -5.68 -14.52 9.09
C VAL A 239 -5.61 -15.50 10.27
N ARG A 240 -4.77 -16.55 10.18
CA ARG A 240 -4.58 -17.51 11.28
C ARG A 240 -4.11 -16.83 12.57
N ARG A 241 -3.14 -15.90 12.48
CA ARG A 241 -2.60 -15.18 13.66
C ARG A 241 -3.64 -14.27 14.32
N VAL A 242 -4.44 -13.56 13.52
CA VAL A 242 -5.52 -12.69 14.03
C VAL A 242 -6.64 -13.53 14.63
N HIS A 243 -7.07 -14.60 13.92
CA HIS A 243 -8.13 -15.49 14.39
C HIS A 243 -7.75 -16.21 15.70
N ALA A 244 -6.52 -16.74 15.79
CA ALA A 244 -6.04 -17.38 17.01
C ALA A 244 -6.03 -16.42 18.22
N ALA A 245 -5.61 -15.15 18.00
CA ALA A 245 -5.68 -14.13 19.05
C ALA A 245 -7.12 -13.80 19.44
N SER A 246 -8.05 -13.78 18.47
CA SER A 246 -9.48 -13.55 18.74
C SER A 246 -10.12 -14.69 19.54
N VAL A 247 -9.77 -15.93 19.21
CA VAL A 247 -10.23 -17.12 19.97
C VAL A 247 -9.70 -17.08 21.40
N ALA A 248 -8.42 -16.73 21.59
CA ALA A 248 -7.80 -16.64 22.90
C ALA A 248 -8.38 -15.51 23.77
N ALA A 249 -8.83 -14.42 23.18
CA ALA A 249 -9.47 -13.29 23.86
C ALA A 249 -10.96 -13.53 24.16
N SER A 250 -11.57 -14.53 23.54
CA SER A 250 -13.01 -14.84 23.69
C SER A 250 -13.25 -15.72 24.91
N SER A 251 -14.19 -15.34 25.78
CA SER A 251 -14.62 -16.13 26.94
C SER A 251 -15.27 -17.47 26.54
N SER A 252 -15.80 -17.58 25.32
CA SER A 252 -16.41 -18.80 24.80
C SER A 252 -15.42 -19.72 24.07
N GLY A 253 -14.16 -19.30 23.88
CA GLY A 253 -13.18 -20.00 23.05
C GLY A 253 -13.54 -20.06 21.57
N LYS A 254 -14.49 -19.23 21.11
CA LYS A 254 -14.92 -19.14 19.72
C LYS A 254 -14.83 -17.69 19.24
N ALA A 255 -14.43 -17.49 17.99
CA ALA A 255 -14.41 -16.20 17.35
C ALA A 255 -14.71 -16.36 15.85
N GLU A 256 -15.28 -15.32 15.25
CA GLU A 256 -15.43 -15.24 13.79
C GLU A 256 -14.08 -15.03 13.12
N LEU A 257 -13.99 -15.45 11.84
CA LEU A 257 -12.83 -15.14 11.02
C LEU A 257 -12.73 -13.63 10.80
N PRO A 258 -11.50 -13.06 10.79
CA PRO A 258 -11.33 -11.66 10.43
C PRO A 258 -11.71 -11.44 8.96
N SER A 259 -12.34 -10.29 8.65
CA SER A 259 -12.54 -9.90 7.25
C SER A 259 -11.22 -9.52 6.59
N VAL A 260 -11.13 -9.72 5.28
CA VAL A 260 -9.98 -9.31 4.45
C VAL A 260 -10.36 -8.09 3.61
N ALA A 261 -9.46 -7.13 3.52
CA ALA A 261 -9.56 -5.96 2.64
C ALA A 261 -8.28 -5.78 1.83
N PHE A 262 -8.33 -4.90 0.83
CA PHE A 262 -7.24 -4.65 -0.10
C PHE A 262 -6.91 -3.17 -0.20
N THR A 263 -5.63 -2.86 -0.48
CA THR A 263 -5.17 -1.55 -0.93
C THR A 263 -3.97 -1.68 -1.87
N GLY A 264 -3.71 -0.62 -2.63
CA GLY A 264 -2.59 -0.55 -3.57
C GLY A 264 -2.98 -0.85 -5.01
N SER A 265 -2.14 -0.35 -5.93
CA SER A 265 -2.43 -0.33 -7.36
C SER A 265 -2.54 -1.72 -7.99
N ILE A 266 -1.85 -2.73 -7.46
CA ILE A 266 -1.97 -4.12 -7.96
C ILE A 266 -3.34 -4.67 -7.62
N MET A 267 -3.79 -4.50 -6.37
CA MET A 267 -5.12 -4.96 -5.94
C MET A 267 -6.25 -4.24 -6.67
N GLU A 268 -6.04 -2.98 -7.04
CA GLU A 268 -7.01 -2.17 -7.77
C GLU A 268 -7.09 -2.57 -9.25
N LYS A 269 -5.94 -2.70 -9.94
CA LYS A 269 -5.86 -2.71 -11.41
C LYS A 269 -5.58 -4.09 -12.01
N VAL A 270 -5.01 -5.02 -11.25
CA VAL A 270 -4.58 -6.33 -11.74
C VAL A 270 -5.53 -7.41 -11.25
N ALA A 271 -6.72 -7.46 -11.85
CA ALA A 271 -7.78 -8.40 -11.47
C ALA A 271 -7.33 -9.86 -11.38
N PRO A 272 -6.51 -10.42 -12.31
CA PRO A 272 -6.06 -11.81 -12.21
C PRO A 272 -5.29 -12.13 -10.91
N VAL A 273 -4.47 -11.20 -10.41
CA VAL A 273 -3.75 -11.37 -9.14
C VAL A 273 -4.73 -11.38 -7.97
N ARG A 274 -5.67 -10.43 -7.94
CA ARG A 274 -6.68 -10.35 -6.88
C ARG A 274 -7.62 -11.56 -6.87
N GLU A 275 -8.04 -12.03 -8.02
CA GLU A 275 -8.94 -13.19 -8.17
C GLU A 275 -8.26 -14.48 -7.71
N ALA A 276 -7.00 -14.70 -8.12
CA ALA A 276 -6.19 -15.83 -7.66
C ALA A 276 -5.98 -15.80 -6.14
N LEU A 277 -5.67 -14.62 -5.57
CA LEU A 277 -5.54 -14.44 -4.14
C LEU A 277 -6.85 -14.82 -3.41
N VAL A 278 -8.00 -14.29 -3.84
CA VAL A 278 -9.28 -14.54 -3.21
C VAL A 278 -9.67 -16.03 -3.29
N THR A 279 -9.44 -16.65 -4.45
CA THR A 279 -9.71 -18.07 -4.68
C THR A 279 -8.90 -18.94 -3.72
N ASP A 280 -7.60 -18.65 -3.61
CA ASP A 280 -6.70 -19.43 -2.76
C ASP A 280 -6.97 -19.20 -1.27
N VAL A 281 -7.27 -17.98 -0.83
CA VAL A 281 -7.67 -17.71 0.57
C VAL A 281 -8.97 -18.44 0.92
N ARG A 282 -9.96 -18.45 0.02
CA ARG A 282 -11.23 -19.16 0.22
C ARG A 282 -11.10 -20.68 0.20
N SER A 283 -10.06 -21.22 -0.42
CA SER A 283 -9.82 -22.67 -0.38
C SER A 283 -9.55 -23.18 1.03
N GLU A 284 -8.91 -22.36 1.89
CA GLU A 284 -8.65 -22.69 3.30
C GLU A 284 -9.75 -22.12 4.22
N PHE A 285 -10.29 -20.95 3.91
CA PHE A 285 -11.30 -20.25 4.71
C PHE A 285 -12.59 -19.99 3.91
N PRO A 286 -13.44 -21.01 3.64
CA PRO A 286 -14.58 -20.86 2.72
C PRO A 286 -15.58 -19.77 3.11
N THR A 287 -15.71 -19.47 4.41
CA THR A 287 -16.65 -18.48 4.94
C THR A 287 -16.04 -17.10 5.15
N ILE A 288 -14.77 -16.89 4.78
CA ILE A 288 -14.10 -15.61 5.01
C ILE A 288 -14.76 -14.49 4.20
N HIS A 289 -15.07 -13.41 4.89
CA HIS A 289 -15.59 -12.21 4.24
C HIS A 289 -14.44 -11.42 3.62
N VAL A 290 -14.48 -11.22 2.30
CA VAL A 290 -13.55 -10.39 1.55
C VAL A 290 -14.29 -9.15 1.09
N ARG A 291 -13.80 -7.97 1.48
CA ARG A 291 -14.41 -6.68 1.09
C ARG A 291 -14.20 -6.41 -0.39
N GLU A 292 -15.22 -5.86 -1.02
CA GLU A 292 -15.13 -5.43 -2.42
C GLU A 292 -14.26 -4.18 -2.56
N GLY A 293 -13.59 -4.07 -3.71
CA GLY A 293 -12.75 -2.93 -4.06
C GLY A 293 -11.46 -2.81 -3.25
N VAL A 294 -10.89 -1.62 -3.26
CA VAL A 294 -9.70 -1.25 -2.49
C VAL A 294 -10.02 -0.08 -1.56
N VAL A 295 -9.34 -0.02 -0.42
CA VAL A 295 -9.50 1.10 0.51
C VAL A 295 -8.50 2.20 0.19
N ASP A 296 -8.89 3.44 0.45
CA ASP A 296 -8.05 4.63 0.37
C ASP A 296 -7.45 4.92 1.76
N PRO A 297 -6.14 4.73 1.99
CA PRO A 297 -5.50 4.96 3.28
C PRO A 297 -5.71 6.38 3.82
N LEU A 298 -5.87 7.36 2.91
CA LEU A 298 -6.13 8.75 3.28
C LEU A 298 -7.45 8.91 4.06
N LEU A 299 -8.48 8.11 3.73
CA LEU A 299 -9.73 8.08 4.50
C LEU A 299 -9.55 7.46 5.88
N GLY A 300 -8.61 6.54 6.03
CA GLY A 300 -8.24 6.00 7.34
C GLY A 300 -7.51 7.04 8.22
N ALA A 301 -6.63 7.83 7.64
CA ALA A 301 -6.02 8.96 8.34
C ALA A 301 -7.07 10.00 8.75
N LEU A 302 -8.06 10.29 7.89
CA LEU A 302 -9.18 11.16 8.25
C LEU A 302 -10.01 10.57 9.40
N TRP A 303 -10.39 9.30 9.27
CA TRP A 303 -11.14 8.62 10.33
C TRP A 303 -10.39 8.70 11.68
N ARG A 304 -9.08 8.52 11.67
CA ARG A 304 -8.26 8.61 12.87
C ARG A 304 -8.17 10.04 13.43
N ALA A 305 -8.10 11.05 12.56
CA ALA A 305 -8.16 12.44 12.99
C ALA A 305 -9.49 12.78 13.68
N GLN A 306 -10.59 12.17 13.25
CA GLN A 306 -11.91 12.34 13.85
C GLN A 306 -12.10 11.49 15.12
N ASN A 307 -11.38 10.35 15.28
CA ASN A 307 -11.54 9.36 16.35
C ASN A 307 -10.20 9.06 17.06
N PRO A 308 -9.67 9.99 17.89
CA PRO A 308 -8.33 9.87 18.46
C PRO A 308 -8.18 8.84 19.60
N ALA A 309 -9.28 8.37 20.16
CA ALA A 309 -9.30 7.56 21.39
C ALA A 309 -8.74 6.13 21.25
N LEU A 310 -8.36 5.67 20.05
CA LEU A 310 -7.67 4.38 19.88
C LEU A 310 -6.19 4.56 20.18
N PRO A 311 -5.57 3.67 21.01
CA PRO A 311 -4.15 3.75 21.29
C PRO A 311 -3.35 3.68 19.99
N SER A 312 -2.60 4.74 19.69
CA SER A 312 -1.52 4.67 18.72
C SER A 312 -0.43 3.77 19.30
N ARG A 313 0.33 3.04 18.46
CA ARG A 313 1.57 2.40 18.90
C ARG A 313 2.49 3.49 19.48
N GLN A 314 2.48 3.70 20.77
CA GLN A 314 3.62 4.32 21.43
C GLN A 314 4.64 3.20 21.62
N GLY A 315 5.84 3.42 21.05
CA GLY A 315 6.92 2.49 20.85
C GLY A 315 7.12 1.41 21.90
N CYS A 316 7.40 0.21 21.40
CA CYS A 316 8.36 -0.70 22.02
C CYS A 316 9.69 -0.55 21.33
#